data_e03990dcdb0c13ae6f4d76cb64dd29f0
#
_entry.id   e03990dcdb0c13ae6f4d76cb64dd29f0
#
_cell.length_a   1.000
_cell.length_b   1.000
_cell.length_c   1.000
_cell.angle_alpha   90.00
_cell.angle_beta   90.00
_cell.angle_gamma   90.00
#
_symmetry.space_group_name_H-M   'P 1'
#
loop_
_entity.id
_entity.type
_entity.pdbx_description
1 polymer ?
#
loop_
_entity_poly.entity_id
_entity_poly.type
_entity_poly.pdbx_seq_one_letter_code
_entity_poly.pdbx_strand_id
1 'polypeptide(L)'
;MSKFNKKKDGETPAVSTASLPDIVFMLLFFFMTVTVMKDSTIKVENVLPNASEIKKLEKKDRVIYLFVGKPTREYQKVFGTESKIQLNDKFADVSEVGSYILAERAKKPQELQNVLTTALKVDKNANMGIVSDIKQELRKVNALKVNYTTYEGDAFNNLQ
;
A
#
# COMPACT_ATOMS: atom_id res chain seq x y z
N MET A 1 8.58 85.69 -5.25
CA MET A 1 7.85 84.72 -6.12
C MET A 1 8.35 83.30 -5.78
N SER A 2 7.60 82.59 -4.99
CA SER A 2 7.96 81.26 -4.53
C SER A 2 7.32 80.23 -5.47
N LYS A 3 8.12 79.41 -6.15
CA LYS A 3 7.63 78.30 -6.98
C LYS A 3 7.51 77.08 -6.09
N PHE A 4 6.27 76.73 -5.78
CA PHE A 4 5.97 75.44 -5.15
C PHE A 4 6.25 74.29 -6.13
N ASN A 5 7.21 73.44 -5.78
CA ASN A 5 7.49 72.22 -6.48
C ASN A 5 6.43 71.14 -6.04
N LYS A 6 5.58 70.76 -6.96
CA LYS A 6 4.57 69.74 -6.80
C LYS A 6 5.25 68.39 -6.69
N LYS A 7 5.25 67.76 -5.49
CA LYS A 7 5.67 66.40 -5.32
C LYS A 7 4.88 65.50 -6.24
N LYS A 8 5.56 64.75 -7.12
CA LYS A 8 4.96 63.64 -7.84
C LYS A 8 4.56 62.60 -6.82
N ASP A 9 3.28 62.27 -6.78
CA ASP A 9 2.79 61.10 -6.09
C ASP A 9 3.49 59.88 -6.66
N GLY A 10 4.19 59.16 -5.76
CA GLY A 10 4.82 57.90 -6.12
C GLY A 10 3.74 56.89 -6.49
N GLU A 11 3.67 56.53 -7.75
CA GLU A 11 2.93 55.35 -8.19
C GLU A 11 3.49 54.14 -7.41
N THR A 12 2.65 53.62 -6.55
CA THR A 12 2.94 52.28 -5.95
C THR A 12 3.08 51.27 -7.09
N PRO A 13 4.19 50.54 -7.17
CA PRO A 13 4.35 49.56 -8.25
C PRO A 13 3.17 48.59 -8.21
N ALA A 14 2.46 48.48 -9.33
CA ALA A 14 1.38 47.53 -9.49
C ALA A 14 1.91 46.12 -9.18
N VAL A 15 1.45 45.55 -8.10
CA VAL A 15 1.78 44.17 -7.77
C VAL A 15 1.24 43.30 -8.91
N SER A 16 2.13 42.69 -9.67
CA SER A 16 1.76 41.82 -10.77
C SER A 16 1.03 40.61 -10.21
N THR A 17 -0.30 40.61 -10.30
CA THR A 17 -1.17 39.50 -9.93
C THR A 17 -1.03 38.30 -10.90
N ALA A 18 -0.31 38.48 -12.00
CA ALA A 18 -0.07 37.44 -13.00
C ALA A 18 0.78 36.25 -12.48
N SER A 19 1.60 36.46 -11.44
CA SER A 19 2.41 35.38 -10.83
C SER A 19 1.64 34.54 -9.82
N LEU A 20 0.50 35.01 -9.33
CA LEU A 20 -0.26 34.33 -8.28
C LEU A 20 -0.87 32.99 -8.76
N PRO A 21 -1.49 32.91 -9.98
CA PRO A 21 -1.95 31.66 -10.53
C PRO A 21 -0.84 30.64 -10.76
N ASP A 22 0.36 31.09 -11.13
CA ASP A 22 1.52 30.22 -11.36
C ASP A 22 2.02 29.59 -10.06
N ILE A 23 2.09 30.37 -8.98
CA ILE A 23 2.45 29.86 -7.65
C ILE A 23 1.43 28.85 -7.16
N VAL A 24 0.13 29.09 -7.34
CA VAL A 24 -0.93 28.18 -6.96
C VAL A 24 -0.86 26.90 -7.79
N PHE A 25 -0.61 27.00 -9.09
CA PHE A 25 -0.45 25.85 -9.98
C PHE A 25 0.77 25.00 -9.60
N MET A 26 1.91 25.64 -9.34
CA MET A 26 3.12 24.93 -8.88
C MET A 26 2.92 24.27 -7.52
N LEU A 27 2.19 24.89 -6.60
CA LEU A 27 1.85 24.31 -5.30
C LEU A 27 0.93 23.10 -5.46
N LEU A 28 -0.12 23.20 -6.30
CA LEU A 28 -1.01 22.09 -6.61
C LEU A 28 -0.27 20.94 -7.28
N PHE A 29 0.60 21.24 -8.25
CA PHE A 29 1.44 20.25 -8.91
C PHE A 29 2.39 19.57 -7.91
N PHE A 30 3.04 20.36 -7.04
CA PHE A 30 3.91 19.85 -5.99
C PHE A 30 3.16 18.93 -5.03
N PHE A 31 1.98 19.32 -4.53
CA PHE A 31 1.16 18.45 -3.68
C PHE A 31 0.67 17.22 -4.43
N MET A 32 0.31 17.34 -5.70
CA MET A 32 -0.08 16.21 -6.52
C MET A 32 1.07 15.20 -6.69
N THR A 33 2.31 15.66 -6.86
CA THR A 33 3.49 14.79 -6.99
C THR A 33 3.95 14.22 -5.65
N VAL A 34 3.84 14.97 -4.55
CA VAL A 34 4.23 14.52 -3.19
C VAL A 34 3.20 13.57 -2.59
N THR A 35 1.93 13.66 -2.96
CA THR A 35 0.89 12.70 -2.54
C THR A 35 0.97 11.36 -3.28
N VAL A 36 2.03 11.13 -4.03
CA VAL A 36 2.26 9.85 -4.71
C VAL A 36 2.36 8.72 -3.69
N MET A 37 1.40 7.84 -3.81
CA MET A 37 1.32 6.46 -3.35
C MET A 37 2.29 6.08 -2.22
N LYS A 38 1.74 6.00 -1.02
CA LYS A 38 2.39 5.33 0.09
C LYS A 38 2.46 3.84 -0.23
N ASP A 39 3.57 3.41 -0.82
CA ASP A 39 3.87 1.99 -0.96
C ASP A 39 4.04 1.41 0.45
N SER A 40 3.29 0.35 0.75
CA SER A 40 3.41 -0.35 2.03
C SER A 40 4.83 -0.88 2.19
N THR A 41 5.53 -0.45 3.24
CA THR A 41 6.86 -0.95 3.54
C THR A 41 6.76 -2.42 3.96
N ILE A 42 7.38 -3.31 3.20
CA ILE A 42 7.40 -4.73 3.53
C ILE A 42 8.39 -4.95 4.69
N LYS A 43 7.86 -5.41 5.82
CA LYS A 43 8.60 -5.67 7.07
C LYS A 43 8.89 -7.15 7.32
N VAL A 44 8.34 -8.01 6.47
CA VAL A 44 8.61 -9.45 6.48
C VAL A 44 9.49 -9.84 5.31
N GLU A 45 10.33 -10.84 5.50
CA GLU A 45 11.03 -11.49 4.38
C GLU A 45 9.98 -12.12 3.48
N ASN A 46 10.09 -11.91 2.18
CA ASN A 46 9.07 -12.33 1.23
C ASN A 46 9.72 -12.91 -0.04
N VAL A 47 10.36 -14.05 0.14
CA VAL A 47 10.85 -14.86 -0.98
C VAL A 47 9.69 -15.74 -1.44
N LEU A 48 9.03 -15.33 -2.53
CA LEU A 48 7.87 -16.06 -3.04
C LEU A 48 8.29 -17.43 -3.62
N PRO A 49 7.45 -18.46 -3.44
CA PRO A 49 7.67 -19.74 -4.09
C PRO A 49 7.45 -19.66 -5.60
N ASN A 50 8.05 -20.59 -6.33
CA ASN A 50 7.81 -20.76 -7.76
C ASN A 50 6.56 -21.60 -8.02
N ALA A 51 5.85 -21.30 -9.10
CA ALA A 51 4.74 -22.12 -9.58
C ALA A 51 4.81 -22.23 -11.11
N SER A 52 4.49 -23.43 -11.62
CA SER A 52 4.49 -23.71 -13.06
C SER A 52 3.30 -23.09 -13.80
N GLU A 53 2.17 -22.97 -13.09
CA GLU A 53 0.99 -22.33 -13.65
C GLU A 53 0.62 -21.10 -12.84
N ILE A 54 0.73 -19.91 -13.46
CA ILE A 54 0.38 -18.65 -12.84
C ILE A 54 -0.72 -17.95 -13.63
N LYS A 55 -1.63 -17.32 -12.91
CA LYS A 55 -2.64 -16.43 -13.47
C LYS A 55 -2.38 -15.00 -13.00
N LYS A 56 -2.13 -14.12 -13.94
CA LYS A 56 -1.89 -12.70 -13.65
C LYS A 56 -3.18 -12.03 -13.15
N LEU A 57 -3.07 -11.30 -12.04
CA LEU A 57 -4.17 -10.46 -11.55
C LEU A 57 -4.27 -9.20 -12.41
N GLU A 58 -5.37 -9.06 -13.13
CA GLU A 58 -5.53 -7.99 -14.13
C GLU A 58 -5.73 -6.60 -13.50
N LYS A 59 -6.35 -6.52 -12.31
CA LYS A 59 -6.76 -5.24 -11.71
C LYS A 59 -6.30 -5.12 -10.27
N LYS A 60 -5.29 -4.30 -10.04
CA LYS A 60 -4.69 -4.04 -8.71
C LYS A 60 -5.64 -3.34 -7.73
N ASP A 61 -6.61 -2.57 -8.23
CA ASP A 61 -7.62 -1.85 -7.44
C ASP A 61 -8.59 -2.77 -6.67
N ARG A 62 -8.68 -4.03 -7.09
CA ARG A 62 -9.55 -5.08 -6.52
C ARG A 62 -8.82 -6.08 -5.65
N VAL A 63 -7.58 -5.79 -5.28
CA VAL A 63 -6.74 -6.72 -4.55
C VAL A 63 -6.39 -6.15 -3.17
N ILE A 64 -6.57 -6.98 -2.14
CA ILE A 64 -6.12 -6.73 -0.78
C ILE A 64 -4.91 -7.63 -0.54
N TYR A 65 -3.78 -7.04 -0.16
CA TYR A 65 -2.54 -7.79 0.05
C TYR A 65 -2.37 -8.16 1.53
N LEU A 66 -2.00 -9.42 1.76
CA LEU A 66 -1.56 -9.95 3.04
C LEU A 66 -0.17 -10.55 2.85
N PHE A 67 0.74 -10.20 3.74
CA PHE A 67 2.10 -10.72 3.71
C PHE A 67 2.30 -11.68 4.88
N VAL A 68 2.96 -12.79 4.63
CA VAL A 68 3.30 -13.81 5.65
C VAL A 68 4.75 -14.21 5.48
N GLY A 69 5.54 -14.00 6.51
CA GLY A 69 6.96 -14.35 6.47
C GLY A 69 7.66 -14.06 7.80
N LYS A 70 8.95 -14.36 7.87
CA LYS A 70 9.76 -13.95 9.01
C LYS A 70 9.95 -12.43 9.00
N PRO A 71 9.99 -11.77 10.16
CA PRO A 71 10.37 -10.36 10.23
C PRO A 71 11.74 -10.14 9.59
N THR A 72 11.93 -9.00 8.91
CA THR A 72 13.27 -8.62 8.40
C THR A 72 14.25 -8.42 9.55
N ARG A 73 15.54 -8.51 9.28
CA ARG A 73 16.62 -8.46 10.31
C ARG A 73 16.47 -7.29 11.30
N GLU A 74 15.95 -6.18 10.85
CA GLU A 74 15.70 -4.99 11.70
C GLU A 74 14.64 -5.26 12.75
N TYR A 75 13.60 -5.99 12.39
CA TYR A 75 12.45 -6.28 13.24
C TYR A 75 12.59 -7.59 14.02
N GLN A 76 13.49 -8.49 13.65
CA GLN A 76 13.72 -9.75 14.35
C GLN A 76 14.12 -9.56 15.82
N LYS A 77 14.83 -8.48 16.14
CA LYS A 77 15.23 -8.16 17.52
C LYS A 77 14.03 -7.91 18.45
N VAL A 78 12.91 -7.44 17.90
CA VAL A 78 11.71 -7.07 18.67
C VAL A 78 10.62 -8.13 18.56
N PHE A 79 10.43 -8.71 17.35
CA PHE A 79 9.30 -9.60 17.05
C PHE A 79 9.70 -11.08 16.95
N GLY A 80 10.99 -11.40 17.11
CA GLY A 80 11.49 -12.75 16.98
C GLY A 80 11.68 -13.20 15.54
N THR A 81 12.01 -14.49 15.37
CA THR A 81 12.32 -15.11 14.06
C THR A 81 11.18 -15.98 13.52
N GLU A 82 10.06 -16.05 14.24
CA GLU A 82 8.89 -16.80 13.80
C GLU A 82 8.15 -16.08 12.67
N SER A 83 7.43 -16.85 11.85
CA SER A 83 6.60 -16.27 10.79
C SER A 83 5.49 -15.38 11.39
N LYS A 84 5.37 -14.19 10.88
CA LYS A 84 4.36 -13.18 11.28
C LYS A 84 3.51 -12.77 10.08
N ILE A 85 2.33 -12.27 10.37
CA ILE A 85 1.44 -11.68 9.39
C ILE A 85 1.70 -10.19 9.37
N GLN A 86 1.79 -9.61 8.18
CA GLN A 86 1.81 -8.17 8.01
C GLN A 86 0.56 -7.73 7.24
N LEU A 87 -0.17 -6.79 7.83
CA LEU A 87 -1.33 -6.10 7.28
C LEU A 87 -0.95 -4.64 7.04
N ASN A 88 -0.90 -4.21 5.78
CA ASN A 88 -0.31 -2.91 5.41
C ASN A 88 1.10 -2.74 6.02
N ASP A 89 1.28 -1.79 6.93
CA ASP A 89 2.56 -1.44 7.54
C ASP A 89 2.72 -1.98 8.99
N LYS A 90 1.85 -2.89 9.44
CA LYS A 90 1.84 -3.40 10.82
C LYS A 90 1.93 -4.91 10.86
N PHE A 91 2.66 -5.43 11.86
CA PHE A 91 2.51 -6.83 12.24
C PHE A 91 1.16 -7.01 12.93
N ALA A 92 0.52 -8.13 12.66
CA ALA A 92 -0.81 -8.46 13.16
C ALA A 92 -0.91 -9.93 13.52
N ASP A 93 -1.88 -10.24 14.37
CA ASP A 93 -2.23 -11.62 14.69
C ASP A 93 -3.30 -12.16 13.74
N VAL A 94 -3.46 -13.48 13.71
CA VAL A 94 -4.46 -14.14 12.87
C VAL A 94 -5.87 -13.61 13.13
N SER A 95 -6.21 -13.34 14.38
CA SER A 95 -7.53 -12.83 14.78
C SER A 95 -7.88 -11.47 14.19
N GLU A 96 -6.88 -10.66 13.84
CA GLU A 96 -7.06 -9.32 13.28
C GLU A 96 -7.31 -9.34 11.77
N VAL A 97 -7.03 -10.47 11.11
CA VAL A 97 -7.18 -10.60 9.65
C VAL A 97 -8.62 -10.35 9.21
N GLY A 98 -9.59 -10.94 9.91
CA GLY A 98 -11.00 -10.78 9.57
C GLY A 98 -11.46 -9.33 9.62
N SER A 99 -11.18 -8.65 10.72
CA SER A 99 -11.52 -7.23 10.90
C SER A 99 -10.83 -6.32 9.90
N TYR A 100 -9.57 -6.60 9.58
CA TYR A 100 -8.82 -5.87 8.56
C TYR A 100 -9.46 -6.00 7.18
N ILE A 101 -9.82 -7.21 6.75
CA ILE A 101 -10.48 -7.45 5.45
C ILE A 101 -11.82 -6.71 5.36
N LEU A 102 -12.61 -6.72 6.44
CA LEU A 102 -13.88 -5.97 6.46
C LEU A 102 -13.66 -4.47 6.36
N ALA A 103 -12.64 -3.93 7.06
CA ALA A 103 -12.29 -2.52 6.99
C ALA A 103 -11.80 -2.10 5.59
N GLU A 104 -10.94 -2.91 4.95
CA GLU A 104 -10.47 -2.64 3.59
C GLU A 104 -11.60 -2.77 2.56
N ARG A 105 -12.54 -3.71 2.75
CA ARG A 105 -13.75 -3.85 1.93
C ARG A 105 -14.64 -2.61 2.03
N ALA A 106 -14.83 -2.08 3.22
CA ALA A 106 -15.65 -0.89 3.46
C ALA A 106 -15.11 0.38 2.80
N LYS A 107 -13.78 0.47 2.60
CA LYS A 107 -13.15 1.60 1.88
C LYS A 107 -13.39 1.56 0.37
N LYS A 108 -13.81 0.42 -0.16
CA LYS A 108 -14.02 0.25 -1.61
C LYS A 108 -15.45 0.57 -2.02
N PRO A 109 -15.67 1.08 -3.24
CA PRO A 109 -17.01 1.26 -3.79
C PRO A 109 -17.83 -0.04 -3.71
N GLN A 110 -19.13 0.10 -3.50
CA GLN A 110 -20.03 -1.03 -3.28
C GLN A 110 -20.00 -2.06 -4.42
N GLU A 111 -19.81 -1.58 -5.65
CA GLU A 111 -19.69 -2.43 -6.85
C GLU A 111 -18.44 -3.34 -6.82
N LEU A 112 -17.37 -2.91 -6.16
CA LEU A 112 -16.12 -3.65 -6.08
C LEU A 112 -16.07 -4.60 -4.89
N GLN A 113 -16.88 -4.39 -3.86
CA GLN A 113 -16.83 -5.16 -2.62
C GLN A 113 -17.04 -6.67 -2.83
N ASN A 114 -17.87 -7.05 -3.81
CA ASN A 114 -18.19 -8.45 -4.13
C ASN A 114 -17.13 -9.14 -5.02
N VAL A 115 -16.26 -8.36 -5.65
CA VAL A 115 -15.25 -8.88 -6.59
C VAL A 115 -13.81 -8.77 -6.06
N LEU A 116 -13.65 -8.35 -4.80
CA LEU A 116 -12.35 -8.26 -4.16
C LEU A 116 -11.68 -9.62 -4.07
N THR A 117 -10.37 -9.62 -4.34
CA THR A 117 -9.52 -10.80 -4.22
C THR A 117 -8.47 -10.53 -3.14
N THR A 118 -8.30 -11.46 -2.22
CA THR A 118 -7.25 -11.42 -1.22
C THR A 118 -6.01 -12.08 -1.79
N ALA A 119 -4.95 -11.34 -1.99
CA ALA A 119 -3.66 -11.86 -2.46
C ALA A 119 -2.76 -12.16 -1.25
N LEU A 120 -2.45 -13.42 -1.05
CA LEU A 120 -1.52 -13.89 -0.03
C LEU A 120 -0.11 -13.95 -0.62
N LYS A 121 0.77 -13.13 -0.10
CA LYS A 121 2.21 -13.16 -0.38
C LYS A 121 2.89 -13.89 0.75
N VAL A 122 3.11 -15.17 0.57
CA VAL A 122 3.67 -16.08 1.58
C VAL A 122 5.11 -16.38 1.24
N ASP A 123 6.01 -16.19 2.20
CA ASP A 123 7.41 -16.61 2.06
C ASP A 123 7.50 -18.13 1.92
N LYS A 124 8.44 -18.64 1.10
CA LYS A 124 8.63 -20.06 0.87
C LYS A 124 8.93 -20.85 2.17
N ASN A 125 9.52 -20.19 3.16
CA ASN A 125 9.88 -20.78 4.46
C ASN A 125 8.84 -20.46 5.56
N ALA A 126 7.69 -19.86 5.22
CA ALA A 126 6.67 -19.53 6.19
C ALA A 126 5.97 -20.79 6.74
N ASN A 127 5.51 -20.67 8.00
CA ASN A 127 4.75 -21.75 8.62
C ASN A 127 3.36 -21.87 7.97
N MET A 128 3.07 -23.02 7.36
CA MET A 128 1.79 -23.30 6.70
C MET A 128 0.60 -23.34 7.68
N GLY A 129 0.84 -23.57 8.98
CA GLY A 129 -0.21 -23.47 10.00
C GLY A 129 -0.83 -22.08 10.02
N ILE A 130 -0.02 -21.02 10.04
CA ILE A 130 -0.47 -19.63 10.01
C ILE A 130 -1.30 -19.37 8.74
N VAL A 131 -0.87 -19.90 7.60
CA VAL A 131 -1.59 -19.74 6.34
C VAL A 131 -2.98 -20.41 6.39
N SER A 132 -3.06 -21.58 7.02
CA SER A 132 -4.32 -22.29 7.22
C SER A 132 -5.26 -21.51 8.14
N ASP A 133 -4.75 -20.94 9.21
CA ASP A 133 -5.52 -20.11 10.14
C ASP A 133 -6.03 -18.82 9.48
N ILE A 134 -5.18 -18.16 8.68
CA ILE A 134 -5.60 -17.02 7.85
C ILE A 134 -6.77 -17.39 6.94
N LYS A 135 -6.70 -18.56 6.28
CA LYS A 135 -7.79 -19.02 5.41
C LYS A 135 -9.09 -19.25 6.18
N GLN A 136 -9.02 -19.72 7.43
CA GLN A 136 -10.19 -19.86 8.27
C GLN A 136 -10.81 -18.50 8.60
N GLU A 137 -10.00 -17.50 8.97
CA GLU A 137 -10.47 -16.15 9.22
C GLU A 137 -11.10 -15.52 7.96
N LEU A 138 -10.50 -15.71 6.79
CA LEU A 138 -11.05 -15.23 5.52
C LEU A 138 -12.41 -15.87 5.21
N ARG A 139 -12.60 -17.15 5.54
CA ARG A 139 -13.90 -17.83 5.39
C ARG A 139 -14.97 -17.23 6.31
N LYS A 140 -14.63 -16.92 7.57
CA LYS A 140 -15.56 -16.32 8.52
C LYS A 140 -16.13 -14.99 8.03
N VAL A 141 -15.32 -14.19 7.31
CA VAL A 141 -15.76 -12.90 6.75
C VAL A 141 -16.20 -12.97 5.28
N ASN A 142 -16.43 -14.19 4.78
CA ASN A 142 -16.86 -14.44 3.40
C ASN A 142 -15.91 -13.84 2.33
N ALA A 143 -14.61 -13.83 2.60
CA ALA A 143 -13.55 -13.43 1.67
C ALA A 143 -12.98 -14.64 0.94
N LEU A 144 -13.82 -15.30 0.11
CA LEU A 144 -13.52 -16.60 -0.48
C LEU A 144 -12.57 -16.56 -1.68
N LYS A 145 -12.41 -15.39 -2.32
CA LYS A 145 -11.48 -15.22 -3.43
C LYS A 145 -10.09 -14.99 -2.91
N VAL A 146 -9.31 -16.06 -2.82
CA VAL A 146 -7.93 -16.04 -2.35
C VAL A 146 -7.00 -16.39 -3.51
N ASN A 147 -5.95 -15.61 -3.70
CA ASN A 147 -4.88 -15.86 -4.65
C ASN A 147 -3.54 -15.92 -3.91
N TYR A 148 -2.72 -16.91 -4.23
CA TYR A 148 -1.33 -16.98 -3.79
C TYR A 148 -0.44 -16.31 -4.81
N THR A 149 0.37 -15.37 -4.37
CA THR A 149 1.36 -14.73 -5.25
C THR A 149 2.61 -15.60 -5.30
N THR A 150 3.02 -15.97 -6.51
CA THR A 150 4.18 -16.84 -6.79
C THR A 150 4.99 -16.26 -7.93
N TYR A 151 6.24 -16.70 -8.08
CA TYR A 151 7.02 -16.47 -9.30
C TYR A 151 6.73 -17.56 -10.33
N GLU A 152 6.83 -17.20 -11.61
CA GLU A 152 6.81 -18.16 -12.70
C GLU A 152 8.11 -18.97 -12.71
N GLY A 153 8.00 -20.29 -12.59
CA GLY A 153 9.14 -21.17 -12.55
C GLY A 153 8.76 -22.59 -12.17
N ASP A 154 9.74 -23.49 -12.21
CA ASP A 154 9.54 -24.87 -11.83
C ASP A 154 9.34 -24.97 -10.30
N ALA A 155 8.25 -25.60 -9.90
CA ALA A 155 7.92 -25.82 -8.49
C ALA A 155 8.97 -26.67 -7.76
N PHE A 156 9.72 -27.52 -8.44
CA PHE A 156 10.80 -28.33 -7.85
C PHE A 156 11.94 -27.47 -7.29
N ASN A 157 12.15 -26.26 -7.82
CA ASN A 157 13.18 -25.35 -7.32
C ASN A 157 12.86 -24.77 -5.92
N ASN A 158 11.68 -25.02 -5.38
CA ASN A 158 11.33 -24.60 -4.02
C ASN A 158 11.92 -25.50 -2.94
N LEU A 159 12.42 -26.66 -3.32
CA LEU A 159 12.98 -27.69 -2.40
C LEU A 159 14.48 -27.54 -2.17
N GLN A 160 15.12 -26.56 -2.83
CA GLN A 160 16.56 -26.27 -2.70
C GLN A 160 16.81 -25.12 -1.73
#